data_f62d72a909846a43d940edf1b07d3591
#
_entry.id   f62d72a909846a43d940edf1b07d3591
#
_cell.length_a   1.000
_cell.length_b   1.000
_cell.length_c   1.000
_cell.angle_alpha   90.00
_cell.angle_beta   90.00
_cell.angle_gamma   90.00
#
_symmetry.space_group_name_H-M   'P 1'
#
loop_
_entity.id
_entity.type
_entity.pdbx_description
1 polymer ?
#
loop_
_entity_poly.entity_id
_entity_poly.type
_entity_poly.pdbx_seq_one_letter_code
_entity_poly.pdbx_strand_id
1 'polypeptide(L)'
;CLFNNVAIAARYVQQRYGLQRVLIVDWDVHHGNGTQHSFDTDPSVLFFSTHQYPHYPGTGRATECGSGAGDGFTINVPMEAGEGDDDYRAVFQKVLVPAADAFKPEFVIVSAGFDAHRDDPLASMGLTEDGYAELTAIVAGIARQHCRGRLLSSLEGGYNLTALAASVERHVQVLVES
;
A
#
# COMPACT_ATOMS: atom_id res chain seq x y z
N CYS A 1 7.84 6.64 -13.17
CA CYS A 1 7.13 7.95 -13.18
C CYS A 1 8.11 9.10 -12.91
N LEU A 2 7.84 10.30 -13.47
CA LEU A 2 8.63 11.51 -13.18
C LEU A 2 8.31 12.08 -11.81
N PHE A 3 7.09 11.86 -11.32
CA PHE A 3 6.61 12.33 -10.02
C PHE A 3 6.10 11.16 -9.20
N ASN A 4 6.30 11.25 -7.88
CA ASN A 4 5.69 10.34 -6.92
C ASN A 4 4.34 10.91 -6.49
N ASN A 5 3.25 10.45 -7.13
CA ASN A 5 1.91 10.97 -6.91
C ASN A 5 1.43 10.80 -5.47
N VAL A 6 1.71 9.66 -4.84
CA VAL A 6 1.27 9.38 -3.46
C VAL A 6 2.04 10.21 -2.45
N ALA A 7 3.35 10.43 -2.67
CA ALA A 7 4.14 11.31 -1.81
C ALA A 7 3.69 12.77 -1.92
N ILE A 8 3.39 13.24 -3.14
CA ILE A 8 2.84 14.59 -3.37
C ILE A 8 1.48 14.71 -2.69
N ALA A 9 0.59 13.72 -2.84
CA ALA A 9 -0.72 13.71 -2.20
C ALA A 9 -0.60 13.76 -0.67
N ALA A 10 0.31 12.98 -0.06
CA ALA A 10 0.56 13.01 1.37
C ALA A 10 0.95 14.42 1.85
N ARG A 11 1.90 15.06 1.17
CA ARG A 11 2.29 16.44 1.50
C ARG A 11 1.19 17.45 1.27
N TYR A 12 0.41 17.28 0.20
CA TYR A 12 -0.72 18.15 -0.11
C TYR A 12 -1.78 18.11 0.99
N VAL A 13 -2.19 16.91 1.45
CA VAL A 13 -3.21 16.80 2.50
C VAL A 13 -2.72 17.35 3.83
N GLN A 14 -1.42 17.19 4.14
CA GLN A 14 -0.80 17.78 5.31
C GLN A 14 -0.83 19.31 5.25
N GLN A 15 -0.36 19.89 4.17
CA GLN A 15 -0.26 21.35 4.01
C GLN A 15 -1.63 22.02 3.84
N ARG A 16 -2.50 21.45 3.01
CA ARG A 16 -3.77 22.08 2.63
C ARG A 16 -4.86 21.93 3.67
N TYR A 17 -4.87 20.78 4.37
CA TYR A 17 -5.94 20.44 5.31
C TYR A 17 -5.46 20.28 6.75
N GLY A 18 -4.19 20.49 7.02
CA GLY A 18 -3.61 20.41 8.36
C GLY A 18 -3.60 19.03 8.98
N LEU A 19 -3.75 17.98 8.16
CA LEU A 19 -3.70 16.59 8.63
C LEU A 19 -2.26 16.22 8.98
N GLN A 20 -2.07 15.61 10.15
CA GLN A 20 -0.72 15.37 10.68
C GLN A 20 -0.20 13.97 10.36
N ARG A 21 -1.08 12.97 10.34
CA ARG A 21 -0.69 11.57 10.18
C ARG A 21 -1.31 10.97 8.93
N VAL A 22 -0.46 10.58 7.98
CA VAL A 22 -0.87 9.96 6.72
C VAL A 22 -0.35 8.53 6.67
N LEU A 23 -1.23 7.56 6.42
CA LEU A 23 -0.86 6.19 6.13
C LEU A 23 -0.80 6.02 4.60
N ILE A 24 0.33 5.54 4.10
CA ILE A 24 0.48 5.09 2.72
C ILE A 24 0.55 3.57 2.73
N VAL A 25 -0.38 2.91 2.03
CA VAL A 25 -0.40 1.46 1.82
C VAL A 25 -0.05 1.20 0.37
N ASP A 26 1.05 0.51 0.15
CA ASP A 26 1.57 0.15 -1.16
C ASP A 26 1.50 -1.36 -1.33
N TRP A 27 0.68 -1.81 -2.26
CA TRP A 27 0.57 -3.22 -2.63
C TRP A 27 0.94 -3.50 -4.10
N ASP A 28 1.53 -2.51 -4.78
CA ASP A 28 2.25 -2.77 -6.03
C ASP A 28 3.27 -3.89 -5.79
N VAL A 29 3.45 -4.78 -6.76
CA VAL A 29 4.36 -5.91 -6.59
C VAL A 29 5.82 -5.50 -6.46
N HIS A 30 6.16 -4.29 -6.92
CA HIS A 30 7.48 -3.71 -6.79
C HIS A 30 7.58 -2.85 -5.54
N HIS A 31 8.70 -2.95 -4.84
CA HIS A 31 8.94 -2.10 -3.67
C HIS A 31 8.95 -0.61 -4.05
N GLY A 32 8.14 0.17 -3.35
CA GLY A 32 8.02 1.62 -3.53
C GLY A 32 9.21 2.39 -2.93
N ASN A 33 10.43 2.12 -3.43
CA ASN A 33 11.66 2.70 -2.89
C ASN A 33 11.69 4.23 -2.90
N GLY A 34 11.05 4.87 -3.87
CA GLY A 34 10.93 6.33 -3.95
C GLY A 34 10.03 6.90 -2.86
N THR A 35 8.93 6.22 -2.54
CA THR A 35 8.03 6.59 -1.43
C THR A 35 8.73 6.40 -0.10
N GLN A 36 9.36 5.24 0.12
CA GLN A 36 10.18 4.99 1.32
C GLN A 36 11.22 6.10 1.52
N HIS A 37 12.01 6.41 0.49
CA HIS A 37 13.04 7.45 0.58
C HIS A 37 12.47 8.84 0.91
N SER A 38 11.28 9.17 0.40
CA SER A 38 10.64 10.47 0.64
C SER A 38 10.24 10.69 2.10
N PHE A 39 10.04 9.60 2.86
CA PHE A 39 9.55 9.64 4.24
C PHE A 39 10.46 8.91 5.24
N ASP A 40 11.65 8.51 4.84
CA ASP A 40 12.59 7.71 5.66
C ASP A 40 12.88 8.30 7.04
N THR A 41 12.88 9.63 7.17
CA THR A 41 13.14 10.35 8.43
C THR A 41 11.90 11.02 9.02
N ASP A 42 10.70 10.76 8.49
CA ASP A 42 9.49 11.53 8.81
C ASP A 42 8.44 10.67 9.54
N PRO A 43 8.24 10.87 10.85
CA PRO A 43 7.26 10.12 11.64
C PRO A 43 5.80 10.52 11.36
N SER A 44 5.55 11.54 10.54
CA SER A 44 4.19 11.96 10.18
C SER A 44 3.57 11.11 9.08
N VAL A 45 4.36 10.25 8.43
CA VAL A 45 3.89 9.32 7.40
C VAL A 45 4.29 7.91 7.77
N LEU A 46 3.30 7.04 7.93
CA LEU A 46 3.53 5.59 8.05
C LEU A 46 3.46 5.00 6.63
N PHE A 47 4.58 4.47 6.16
CA PHE A 47 4.66 3.75 4.90
C PHE A 47 4.64 2.25 5.13
N PHE A 48 3.67 1.56 4.56
CA PHE A 48 3.54 0.11 4.59
C PHE A 48 3.59 -0.41 3.15
N SER A 49 4.48 -1.36 2.88
CA SER A 49 4.64 -1.96 1.55
C SER A 49 4.70 -3.48 1.63
N THR A 50 3.86 -4.15 0.81
CA THR A 50 3.99 -5.56 0.47
C THR A 50 4.51 -5.67 -0.96
N HIS A 51 5.56 -6.43 -1.21
CA HIS A 51 6.19 -6.54 -2.52
C HIS A 51 6.89 -7.87 -2.68
N GLN A 52 6.98 -8.40 -3.90
CA GLN A 52 7.76 -9.60 -4.16
C GLN A 52 9.24 -9.35 -3.84
N TYR A 53 9.88 -10.28 -3.15
CA TYR A 53 11.29 -10.18 -2.80
C TYR A 53 11.99 -11.55 -2.86
N PRO A 54 13.22 -11.64 -3.44
CA PRO A 54 13.93 -10.58 -4.15
C PRO A 54 13.32 -10.33 -5.54
N HIS A 55 13.07 -9.07 -5.86
CA HIS A 55 12.55 -8.61 -7.14
C HIS A 55 13.02 -7.18 -7.43
N TYR A 56 12.71 -6.61 -8.60
CA TYR A 56 12.99 -5.19 -8.86
C TYR A 56 12.26 -4.30 -7.83
N PRO A 57 12.88 -3.25 -7.29
CA PRO A 57 14.22 -2.71 -7.57
C PRO A 57 15.36 -3.29 -6.71
N GLY A 58 15.14 -4.35 -5.94
CA GLY A 58 16.14 -5.00 -5.11
C GLY A 58 16.29 -4.41 -3.71
N THR A 59 15.37 -3.55 -3.31
CA THR A 59 15.25 -2.91 -1.98
C THR A 59 13.99 -3.38 -1.26
N GLY A 60 13.71 -2.91 -0.05
CA GLY A 60 12.50 -3.27 0.71
C GLY A 60 12.68 -4.47 1.64
N ARG A 61 13.87 -4.63 2.22
CA ARG A 61 14.06 -5.64 3.27
C ARG A 61 13.22 -5.29 4.49
N ALA A 62 12.76 -6.29 5.22
CA ALA A 62 12.04 -6.09 6.49
C ALA A 62 12.84 -5.29 7.54
N THR A 63 14.16 -5.21 7.38
CA THR A 63 15.05 -4.41 8.24
C THR A 63 15.16 -2.94 7.83
N GLU A 64 14.59 -2.55 6.69
CA GLU A 64 14.52 -1.16 6.26
C GLU A 64 13.25 -0.55 6.90
N CYS A 65 13.38 0.06 8.07
CA CYS A 65 12.27 0.51 8.92
C CYS A 65 12.20 2.03 9.11
N GLY A 66 12.94 2.80 8.32
CA GLY A 66 13.11 4.23 8.48
C GLY A 66 14.40 4.56 9.23
N SER A 67 14.63 5.84 9.48
CA SER A 67 15.82 6.32 10.17
C SER A 67 15.56 7.60 10.97
N GLY A 68 16.39 7.87 11.98
CA GLY A 68 16.26 9.07 12.80
C GLY A 68 14.89 9.18 13.45
N ALA A 69 14.16 10.28 13.19
CA ALA A 69 12.80 10.48 13.70
C ALA A 69 11.76 9.57 13.04
N GLY A 70 12.03 9.07 11.84
CA GLY A 70 11.19 8.16 11.08
C GLY A 70 11.44 6.68 11.37
N ASP A 71 12.32 6.34 12.30
CA ASP A 71 12.57 4.94 12.69
C ASP A 71 11.28 4.28 13.22
N GLY A 72 10.92 3.13 12.63
CA GLY A 72 9.66 2.42 12.91
C GLY A 72 8.44 2.92 12.12
N PHE A 73 8.58 3.95 11.27
CA PHE A 73 7.49 4.46 10.43
C PHE A 73 7.52 3.96 8.98
N THR A 74 8.44 3.07 8.66
CA THR A 74 8.46 2.27 7.44
C THR A 74 8.29 0.80 7.80
N ILE A 75 7.34 0.12 7.17
CA ILE A 75 7.06 -1.29 7.37
C ILE A 75 7.11 -1.98 6.01
N ASN A 76 8.21 -2.67 5.77
CA ASN A 76 8.39 -3.51 4.58
C ASN A 76 8.06 -4.96 4.89
N VAL A 77 7.20 -5.54 4.08
CA VAL A 77 6.86 -6.95 4.14
C VAL A 77 7.25 -7.60 2.81
N PRO A 78 8.48 -8.11 2.71
CA PRO A 78 8.91 -8.85 1.54
C PRO A 78 8.13 -10.17 1.46
N MET A 79 7.49 -10.40 0.31
CA MET A 79 6.67 -11.57 0.01
C MET A 79 7.43 -12.54 -0.89
N GLU A 80 7.28 -13.82 -0.66
CA GLU A 80 7.89 -14.85 -1.51
C GLU A 80 7.06 -15.08 -2.78
N ALA A 81 7.74 -15.48 -3.86
CA ALA A 81 7.05 -15.84 -5.09
C ALA A 81 6.04 -16.98 -4.84
N GLY A 82 4.82 -16.83 -5.37
CA GLY A 82 3.73 -17.79 -5.21
C GLY A 82 2.76 -17.48 -4.06
N GLU A 83 3.10 -16.54 -3.17
CA GLU A 83 2.15 -16.10 -2.14
C GLU A 83 0.93 -15.41 -2.76
N GLY A 84 -0.25 -15.67 -2.20
CA GLY A 84 -1.54 -15.27 -2.74
C GLY A 84 -2.47 -14.64 -1.72
N ASP A 85 -3.78 -14.72 -1.98
CA ASP A 85 -4.82 -14.00 -1.24
C ASP A 85 -4.74 -14.24 0.28
N ASP A 86 -4.56 -15.49 0.71
CA ASP A 86 -4.51 -15.83 2.14
C ASP A 86 -3.28 -15.23 2.84
N ASP A 87 -2.14 -15.20 2.16
CA ASP A 87 -0.89 -14.67 2.69
C ASP A 87 -0.97 -13.15 2.82
N TYR A 88 -1.41 -12.48 1.76
CA TYR A 88 -1.62 -11.03 1.79
C TYR A 88 -2.65 -10.62 2.84
N ARG A 89 -3.79 -11.32 2.91
CA ARG A 89 -4.80 -11.06 3.94
C ARG A 89 -4.21 -11.20 5.33
N ALA A 90 -3.44 -12.26 5.58
CA ALA A 90 -2.80 -12.48 6.87
C ALA A 90 -1.83 -11.35 7.23
N VAL A 91 -1.03 -10.86 6.29
CA VAL A 91 -0.12 -9.73 6.48
C VAL A 91 -0.91 -8.46 6.79
N PHE A 92 -1.95 -8.15 6.04
CA PHE A 92 -2.76 -6.96 6.27
C PHE A 92 -3.45 -6.99 7.64
N GLN A 93 -3.99 -8.14 8.04
CA GLN A 93 -4.67 -8.27 9.33
C GLN A 93 -3.70 -8.29 10.52
N LYS A 94 -2.53 -8.92 10.38
CA LYS A 94 -1.60 -9.14 11.51
C LYS A 94 -0.53 -8.05 11.63
N VAL A 95 -0.23 -7.32 10.55
CA VAL A 95 0.82 -6.30 10.54
C VAL A 95 0.24 -4.92 10.27
N LEU A 96 -0.49 -4.71 9.15
CA LEU A 96 -1.00 -3.40 8.78
C LEU A 96 -2.04 -2.88 9.78
N VAL A 97 -3.06 -3.68 10.11
CA VAL A 97 -4.15 -3.22 11.00
C VAL A 97 -3.61 -2.82 12.38
N PRO A 98 -2.81 -3.63 13.09
CA PRO A 98 -2.22 -3.21 14.37
C PRO A 98 -1.32 -1.96 14.26
N ALA A 99 -0.55 -1.83 13.19
CA ALA A 99 0.28 -0.66 12.95
C ALA A 99 -0.56 0.61 12.73
N ALA A 100 -1.63 0.51 11.94
CA ALA A 100 -2.57 1.60 11.73
C ALA A 100 -3.30 2.00 13.03
N ASP A 101 -3.70 1.02 13.86
CA ASP A 101 -4.33 1.27 15.16
C ASP A 101 -3.39 2.00 16.13
N ALA A 102 -2.10 1.68 16.10
CA ALA A 102 -1.09 2.38 16.90
C ALA A 102 -0.80 3.79 16.36
N PHE A 103 -0.67 3.93 15.04
CA PHE A 103 -0.36 5.19 14.35
C PHE A 103 -1.53 6.17 14.35
N LYS A 104 -2.77 5.68 14.24
CA LYS A 104 -4.03 6.47 14.18
C LYS A 104 -4.00 7.48 13.03
N PRO A 105 -3.96 7.04 11.79
CA PRO A 105 -3.89 7.92 10.63
C PRO A 105 -5.09 8.85 10.57
N GLU A 106 -4.92 10.01 9.95
CA GLU A 106 -5.99 10.97 9.66
C GLU A 106 -6.36 10.97 8.18
N PHE A 107 -5.56 10.31 7.35
CA PHE A 107 -5.80 10.09 5.92
C PHE A 107 -5.09 8.80 5.48
N VAL A 108 -5.70 8.06 4.55
CA VAL A 108 -5.12 6.87 3.93
C VAL A 108 -4.89 7.13 2.45
N ILE A 109 -3.71 6.76 1.96
CA ILE A 109 -3.39 6.77 0.54
C ILE A 109 -2.99 5.35 0.15
N VAL A 110 -3.52 4.88 -0.98
CA VAL A 110 -3.18 3.58 -1.55
C VAL A 110 -2.38 3.79 -2.82
N SER A 111 -1.17 3.23 -2.85
CA SER A 111 -0.39 3.01 -4.06
C SER A 111 -0.86 1.68 -4.63
N ALA A 112 -1.85 1.75 -5.54
CA ALA A 112 -2.63 0.63 -5.99
C ALA A 112 -2.06 0.05 -7.29
N GLY A 113 -1.03 -0.79 -7.16
CA GLY A 113 -0.58 -1.68 -8.22
C GLY A 113 -1.45 -2.95 -8.26
N PHE A 114 -1.69 -3.45 -9.45
CA PHE A 114 -2.44 -4.70 -9.67
C PHE A 114 -1.58 -5.77 -10.35
N ASP A 115 -0.26 -5.61 -10.25
CA ASP A 115 0.77 -6.45 -10.85
C ASP A 115 1.23 -7.62 -9.96
N ALA A 116 0.72 -7.71 -8.72
CA ALA A 116 0.81 -8.95 -7.94
C ALA A 116 -0.27 -9.98 -8.33
N HIS A 117 -1.09 -9.69 -9.36
CA HIS A 117 -2.08 -10.63 -9.86
C HIS A 117 -1.40 -11.88 -10.45
N ARG A 118 -1.99 -13.05 -10.20
CA ARG A 118 -1.46 -14.36 -10.66
C ARG A 118 -1.22 -14.47 -12.17
N ASP A 119 -1.93 -13.66 -12.97
CA ASP A 119 -1.83 -13.64 -14.43
C ASP A 119 -0.95 -12.47 -14.93
N ASP A 120 -0.29 -11.73 -14.05
CA ASP A 120 0.60 -10.65 -14.45
C ASP A 120 1.90 -11.22 -15.05
N PRO A 121 2.37 -10.69 -16.19
CA PRO A 121 3.54 -11.24 -16.87
C PRO A 121 4.87 -10.86 -16.23
N LEU A 122 4.91 -9.88 -15.32
CA LEU A 122 6.15 -9.32 -14.76
C LEU A 122 6.47 -9.82 -13.35
N ALA A 123 5.53 -10.52 -12.70
CA ALA A 123 5.71 -11.01 -11.35
C ALA A 123 5.29 -12.47 -11.21
N SER A 124 5.56 -13.04 -10.04
CA SER A 124 5.25 -14.44 -9.75
C SER A 124 4.43 -14.57 -8.46
N MET A 125 3.48 -13.64 -8.27
CA MET A 125 2.58 -13.66 -7.11
C MET A 125 1.25 -14.36 -7.46
N GLY A 126 0.44 -14.61 -6.44
CA GLY A 126 -0.79 -15.40 -6.58
C GLY A 126 -2.08 -14.63 -6.24
N LEU A 127 -2.05 -13.29 -6.19
CA LEU A 127 -3.27 -12.51 -5.92
C LEU A 127 -4.31 -12.67 -7.02
N THR A 128 -5.58 -12.67 -6.60
CA THR A 128 -6.73 -12.63 -7.49
C THR A 128 -7.44 -11.26 -7.39
N GLU A 129 -8.37 -11.00 -8.31
CA GLU A 129 -9.23 -9.83 -8.24
C GLU A 129 -10.06 -9.78 -6.94
N ASP A 130 -10.45 -10.94 -6.39
CA ASP A 130 -11.13 -11.03 -5.10
C ASP A 130 -10.15 -10.77 -3.93
N GLY A 131 -8.90 -11.20 -4.04
CA GLY A 131 -7.84 -10.84 -3.10
C GLY A 131 -7.68 -9.33 -3.00
N TYR A 132 -7.58 -8.62 -4.12
CA TYR A 132 -7.54 -7.14 -4.11
C TYR A 132 -8.78 -6.50 -3.50
N ALA A 133 -9.97 -7.08 -3.71
CA ALA A 133 -11.19 -6.62 -3.04
C ALA A 133 -11.10 -6.75 -1.52
N GLU A 134 -10.57 -7.89 -1.02
CA GLU A 134 -10.34 -8.10 0.42
C GLU A 134 -9.34 -7.11 1.00
N LEU A 135 -8.21 -6.87 0.32
CA LEU A 135 -7.23 -5.87 0.76
C LEU A 135 -7.84 -4.47 0.81
N THR A 136 -8.63 -4.12 -0.21
CA THR A 136 -9.36 -2.86 -0.27
C THR A 136 -10.32 -2.72 0.89
N ALA A 137 -11.08 -3.76 1.22
CA ALA A 137 -12.02 -3.75 2.34
C ALA A 137 -11.34 -3.52 3.68
N ILE A 138 -10.17 -4.13 3.90
CA ILE A 138 -9.35 -3.93 5.11
C ILE A 138 -8.90 -2.47 5.20
N VAL A 139 -8.35 -1.92 4.13
CA VAL A 139 -7.85 -0.53 4.10
C VAL A 139 -8.98 0.48 4.22
N ALA A 140 -10.12 0.25 3.58
CA ALA A 140 -11.33 1.06 3.75
C ALA A 140 -11.84 0.99 5.20
N GLY A 141 -11.75 -0.17 5.84
CA GLY A 141 -12.04 -0.34 7.27
C GLY A 141 -11.15 0.55 8.16
N ILE A 142 -9.85 0.59 7.90
CA ILE A 142 -8.90 1.48 8.59
C ILE A 142 -9.30 2.95 8.36
N ALA A 143 -9.62 3.33 7.13
CA ALA A 143 -10.03 4.69 6.80
C ALA A 143 -11.34 5.09 7.52
N ARG A 144 -12.32 4.19 7.60
CA ARG A 144 -13.56 4.43 8.36
C ARG A 144 -13.29 4.63 9.85
N GLN A 145 -12.47 3.74 10.41
CA GLN A 145 -12.18 3.74 11.85
C GLN A 145 -11.40 4.98 12.30
N HIS A 146 -10.38 5.40 11.55
CA HIS A 146 -9.44 6.45 11.98
C HIS A 146 -9.59 7.76 11.22
N CYS A 147 -10.00 7.72 9.96
CA CYS A 147 -9.91 8.83 9.01
C CYS A 147 -11.27 9.40 8.58
N ARG A 148 -12.39 8.96 9.17
CA ARG A 148 -13.75 9.33 8.73
C ARG A 148 -14.01 8.99 7.25
N GLY A 149 -13.47 7.86 6.77
CA GLY A 149 -13.57 7.40 5.41
C GLY A 149 -12.66 8.12 4.40
N ARG A 150 -11.75 9.00 4.85
CA ARG A 150 -10.83 9.72 3.93
C ARG A 150 -9.77 8.79 3.40
N LEU A 151 -9.94 8.39 2.15
CA LEU A 151 -9.05 7.51 1.41
C LEU A 151 -8.86 8.04 -0.02
N LEU A 152 -7.65 7.95 -0.53
CA LEU A 152 -7.29 8.20 -1.92
C LEU A 152 -6.59 6.96 -2.46
N SER A 153 -6.96 6.53 -3.66
CA SER A 153 -6.27 5.45 -4.37
C SER A 153 -5.65 6.00 -5.65
N SER A 154 -4.37 5.67 -5.88
CA SER A 154 -3.61 6.02 -7.08
C SER A 154 -3.21 4.74 -7.80
N LEU A 155 -3.61 4.60 -9.06
CA LEU A 155 -3.21 3.48 -9.90
C LEU A 155 -1.70 3.51 -10.16
N GLU A 156 -1.04 2.37 -9.97
CA GLU A 156 0.38 2.15 -10.27
C GLU A 156 0.54 1.04 -11.32
N GLY A 157 1.18 -0.10 -10.98
CA GLY A 157 1.42 -1.21 -11.88
C GLY A 157 0.19 -2.06 -12.21
N GLY A 158 0.36 -2.96 -13.17
CA GLY A 158 -0.64 -3.89 -13.68
C GLY A 158 -0.50 -4.05 -15.19
N TYR A 159 0.09 -5.18 -15.61
CA TYR A 159 0.59 -5.33 -16.99
C TYR A 159 -0.18 -6.40 -17.79
N ASN A 160 -1.06 -7.15 -17.13
CA ASN A 160 -2.10 -7.92 -17.81
C ASN A 160 -3.40 -7.10 -17.83
N LEU A 161 -3.78 -6.57 -18.97
CA LEU A 161 -4.90 -5.62 -19.10
C LEU A 161 -6.25 -6.22 -18.68
N THR A 162 -6.45 -7.53 -18.87
CA THR A 162 -7.69 -8.21 -18.44
C THR A 162 -7.74 -8.33 -16.92
N ALA A 163 -6.66 -8.79 -16.32
CA ALA A 163 -6.52 -8.90 -14.86
C ALA A 163 -6.58 -7.52 -14.20
N LEU A 164 -5.93 -6.52 -14.78
CA LEU A 164 -5.99 -5.13 -14.32
C LEU A 164 -7.43 -4.62 -14.30
N ALA A 165 -8.17 -4.79 -15.39
CA ALA A 165 -9.55 -4.31 -15.48
C ALA A 165 -10.45 -4.97 -14.42
N ALA A 166 -10.36 -6.31 -14.26
CA ALA A 166 -11.14 -7.04 -13.26
C ALA A 166 -10.76 -6.63 -11.84
N SER A 167 -9.46 -6.49 -11.54
CA SER A 167 -8.98 -6.11 -10.22
C SER A 167 -9.38 -4.67 -9.85
N VAL A 168 -9.27 -3.73 -10.81
CA VAL A 168 -9.72 -2.33 -10.62
C VAL A 168 -11.23 -2.26 -10.41
N GLU A 169 -12.02 -3.03 -11.17
CA GLU A 169 -13.48 -3.11 -10.99
C GLU A 169 -13.81 -3.53 -9.56
N ARG A 170 -13.22 -4.62 -9.07
CA ARG A 170 -13.44 -5.12 -7.71
C ARG A 170 -12.99 -4.12 -6.65
N HIS A 171 -11.82 -3.49 -6.84
CA HIS A 171 -11.32 -2.45 -5.95
C HIS A 171 -12.28 -1.26 -5.86
N VAL A 172 -12.71 -0.72 -7.00
CA VAL A 172 -13.64 0.42 -7.04
C VAL A 172 -15.01 0.07 -6.47
N GLN A 173 -15.52 -1.14 -6.75
CA GLN A 173 -16.78 -1.61 -6.17
C GLN A 173 -16.75 -1.56 -4.63
N VAL A 174 -15.70 -2.09 -4.01
CA VAL A 174 -15.54 -2.04 -2.55
C VAL A 174 -15.45 -0.61 -2.04
N LEU A 175 -14.73 0.28 -2.73
CA LEU A 175 -14.64 1.69 -2.33
C LEU A 175 -15.97 2.44 -2.40
N VAL A 176 -16.81 2.12 -3.37
CA VAL A 176 -18.14 2.75 -3.51
C VAL A 176 -19.13 2.26 -2.44
N GLU A 177 -19.01 1.00 -2.04
CA GLU A 177 -19.87 0.36 -1.03
C GLU A 177 -19.43 0.66 0.41
N SER A 178 -18.27 1.31 0.60
CA SER A 178 -17.60 1.57 1.91
C SER A 178 -18.04 2.90 2.58
#